data_ae5ec8c73f6acc1d83882c643d23ac9a
#
_entry.id   ae5ec8c73f6acc1d83882c643d23ac9a
#
_cell.length_a   1.000
_cell.length_b   1.000
_cell.length_c   1.000
_cell.angle_alpha   90.00
_cell.angle_beta   90.00
_cell.angle_gamma   90.00
#
_symmetry.space_group_name_H-M   'P 1'
#
loop_
_entity.id
_entity.type
_entity.pdbx_description
1 polymer ?
#
loop_
_entity_poly.entity_id
_entity_poly.type
_entity_poly.pdbx_seq_one_letter_code
_entity_poly.pdbx_strand_id
1 'polypeptide(L)'
;MHMNVWLHIGPQKTGSTSIQKSLEKLEDPKFSYLSFGALQNELTNKTFNHSKPMRFIFDDEFFIKHSKWKSFSKERSEKLRENLKKNLISEISRKDKENIIISGEGLGTSNAETVKEIKKFFNDNQCELKVIFYHRDAIDKIKSRFQQRLKNRVFSIDALNHKPVSSYLLNYLKYFNKKQIIIRSFEKKELTNGCVVQDFCHLIGLKININNIEKANTSMSLHSAKVLYIYNKYLFKKKNIKGKRKDRYRLQNFI
;
A
#
# COMPACT_ATOMS: atom_id res chain seq x y z
N MET A 1 24.84 -12.43 8.88
CA MET A 1 23.38 -12.68 9.02
C MET A 1 22.71 -12.28 7.74
N HIS A 2 21.78 -13.10 7.24
CA HIS A 2 20.96 -12.69 6.08
C HIS A 2 19.76 -11.89 6.55
N MET A 3 19.51 -10.73 5.94
CA MET A 3 18.32 -9.92 6.19
C MET A 3 17.12 -10.55 5.48
N ASN A 4 16.05 -10.83 6.22
CA ASN A 4 14.77 -11.22 5.62
C ASN A 4 13.99 -9.97 5.22
N VAL A 5 13.54 -9.90 3.98
CA VAL A 5 12.73 -8.79 3.45
C VAL A 5 11.31 -9.27 3.19
N TRP A 6 10.35 -8.72 3.90
CA TRP A 6 8.93 -9.00 3.77
C TRP A 6 8.26 -7.93 2.93
N LEU A 7 8.05 -8.21 1.64
CA LEU A 7 7.50 -7.27 0.67
C LEU A 7 6.00 -7.46 0.51
N HIS A 8 5.20 -6.63 1.18
CA HIS A 8 3.75 -6.59 1.02
C HIS A 8 3.35 -5.70 -0.17
N ILE A 9 2.76 -6.31 -1.21
CA ILE A 9 2.49 -5.64 -2.50
C ILE A 9 1.03 -5.25 -2.74
N GLY A 10 0.17 -5.39 -1.75
CA GLY A 10 -1.26 -5.07 -1.88
C GLY A 10 -2.11 -6.28 -2.30
N PRO A 11 -3.19 -6.16 -3.08
CA PRO A 11 -3.68 -4.97 -3.80
C PRO A 11 -4.39 -3.96 -2.91
N GLN A 12 -4.86 -2.88 -3.52
CA GLN A 12 -5.71 -1.93 -2.82
C GLN A 12 -7.01 -2.60 -2.32
N LYS A 13 -7.54 -2.13 -1.18
CA LYS A 13 -8.78 -2.62 -0.56
C LYS A 13 -8.66 -3.99 0.13
N THR A 14 -7.46 -4.36 0.53
CA THR A 14 -7.14 -5.54 1.34
C THR A 14 -6.50 -5.16 2.68
N GLY A 15 -6.90 -4.04 3.28
CA GLY A 15 -6.43 -3.62 4.60
C GLY A 15 -4.99 -3.09 4.66
N SER A 16 -4.34 -2.83 3.51
CA SER A 16 -2.94 -2.34 3.46
C SER A 16 -2.69 -1.13 4.35
N THR A 17 -3.64 -0.18 4.43
CA THR A 17 -3.49 0.99 5.29
C THR A 17 -3.47 0.63 6.78
N SER A 18 -4.25 -0.38 7.21
CA SER A 18 -4.22 -0.85 8.60
C SER A 18 -2.89 -1.50 8.93
N ILE A 19 -2.37 -2.39 8.06
CA ILE A 19 -1.03 -2.99 8.20
C ILE A 19 0.03 -1.88 8.31
N GLN A 20 0.05 -0.96 7.36
CA GLN A 20 1.04 0.10 7.25
C GLN A 20 1.07 1.01 8.48
N LYS A 21 -0.10 1.48 8.92
CA LYS A 21 -0.21 2.38 10.09
C LYS A 21 0.11 1.68 11.40
N SER A 22 -0.28 0.42 11.55
CA SER A 22 0.03 -0.37 12.76
C SER A 22 1.53 -0.65 12.88
N LEU A 23 2.25 -0.70 11.75
CA LEU A 23 3.68 -1.04 11.73
C LEU A 23 4.59 0.17 11.55
N GLU A 24 4.07 1.36 11.22
CA GLU A 24 4.88 2.58 11.02
C GLU A 24 5.74 2.92 12.24
N LYS A 25 5.23 2.63 13.44
CA LYS A 25 5.91 2.87 14.72
C LYS A 25 6.32 1.56 15.39
N LEU A 26 6.69 0.55 14.60
CA LEU A 26 7.08 -0.74 15.13
C LEU A 26 8.37 -0.62 15.92
N GLU A 27 8.30 -0.98 17.20
CA GLU A 27 9.45 -1.18 18.08
C GLU A 27 9.53 -2.68 18.39
N ASP A 28 10.48 -3.36 17.77
CA ASP A 28 10.71 -4.79 17.95
C ASP A 28 12.21 -5.09 17.84
N PRO A 29 12.78 -5.97 18.66
CA PRO A 29 14.22 -6.24 18.64
C PRO A 29 14.71 -6.87 17.34
N LYS A 30 13.87 -7.64 16.63
CA LYS A 30 14.24 -8.39 15.43
C LYS A 30 13.67 -7.82 14.14
N PHE A 31 12.58 -7.07 14.21
CA PHE A 31 11.87 -6.52 13.06
C PHE A 31 12.02 -5.00 12.97
N SER A 32 12.09 -4.49 11.75
CA SER A 32 11.92 -3.06 11.46
C SER A 32 10.90 -2.84 10.36
N TYR A 33 10.19 -1.75 10.44
CA TYR A 33 9.37 -1.24 9.33
C TYR A 33 10.20 -0.21 8.58
N LEU A 34 10.41 -0.39 7.27
CA LEU A 34 11.26 0.48 6.45
C LEU A 34 10.89 1.96 6.65
N SER A 35 11.89 2.81 6.84
CA SER A 35 11.70 4.25 6.91
C SER A 35 12.67 4.97 5.97
N PHE A 36 12.14 5.79 5.09
CA PHE A 36 12.93 6.71 4.28
C PHE A 36 13.06 8.10 4.94
N GLY A 37 12.52 8.26 6.15
CA GLY A 37 12.59 9.51 6.89
C GLY A 37 12.06 10.72 6.09
N ALA A 38 12.77 11.83 6.16
CA ALA A 38 12.41 13.06 5.46
C ALA A 38 12.40 12.93 3.92
N LEU A 39 13.20 12.01 3.33
CA LEU A 39 13.24 11.80 1.89
C LEU A 39 11.88 11.37 1.32
N GLN A 40 11.10 10.61 2.07
CA GLN A 40 9.78 10.19 1.65
C GLN A 40 8.79 11.35 1.52
N ASN A 41 8.93 12.39 2.34
CA ASN A 41 8.06 13.56 2.32
C ASN A 41 8.14 14.33 0.99
N GLU A 42 9.27 14.28 0.30
CA GLU A 42 9.39 14.87 -1.04
C GLU A 42 8.48 14.18 -2.06
N LEU A 43 8.23 12.90 -1.91
CA LEU A 43 7.40 12.11 -2.83
C LEU A 43 5.93 12.02 -2.41
N THR A 44 5.66 11.95 -1.10
CA THR A 44 4.31 11.69 -0.58
C THR A 44 4.15 12.19 0.85
N ASN A 45 2.91 12.52 1.21
CA ASN A 45 2.52 12.80 2.59
C ASN A 45 2.08 11.54 3.37
N LYS A 46 2.29 10.34 2.80
CA LYS A 46 1.97 9.05 3.44
C LYS A 46 3.27 8.32 3.75
N THR A 47 3.88 8.67 4.87
CA THR A 47 5.17 8.13 5.33
C THR A 47 5.15 6.62 5.57
N PHE A 48 3.99 6.08 5.89
CA PHE A 48 3.79 4.65 6.11
C PHE A 48 3.64 3.81 4.82
N ASN A 49 3.59 4.41 3.64
CA ASN A 49 3.35 3.69 2.37
C ASN A 49 4.57 3.77 1.45
N HIS A 50 5.22 2.65 1.24
CA HIS A 50 6.46 2.57 0.46
C HIS A 50 6.28 2.48 -1.05
N SER A 51 5.03 2.53 -1.57
CA SER A 51 4.77 2.40 -3.01
C SER A 51 5.54 3.42 -3.85
N LYS A 52 5.50 4.70 -3.45
CA LYS A 52 6.14 5.77 -4.22
C LYS A 52 7.65 5.75 -4.14
N PRO A 53 8.29 5.69 -2.95
CA PRO A 53 9.74 5.64 -2.88
C PRO A 53 10.31 4.40 -3.56
N MET A 54 9.75 3.22 -3.36
CA MET A 54 10.20 2.01 -4.03
C MET A 54 10.09 2.11 -5.56
N ARG A 55 8.96 2.61 -6.08
CA ARG A 55 8.82 2.84 -7.53
C ARG A 55 9.72 3.96 -8.04
N PHE A 56 9.99 4.97 -7.25
CA PHE A 56 10.92 6.03 -7.64
C PHE A 56 12.35 5.51 -7.78
N ILE A 57 12.73 4.50 -6.99
CA ILE A 57 14.02 3.82 -7.07
C ILE A 57 14.10 2.89 -8.28
N PHE A 58 13.09 2.03 -8.50
CA PHE A 58 13.17 0.86 -9.37
C PHE A 58 12.35 0.93 -10.66
N ASP A 59 11.48 1.94 -10.84
CA ASP A 59 10.57 2.07 -11.98
C ASP A 59 10.91 3.37 -12.74
N ASP A 60 11.64 3.24 -13.86
CA ASP A 60 12.10 4.41 -14.62
C ASP A 60 10.96 5.21 -15.23
N GLU A 61 9.89 4.54 -15.67
CA GLU A 61 8.71 5.24 -16.19
C GLU A 61 8.04 6.06 -15.08
N PHE A 62 7.88 5.47 -13.91
CA PHE A 62 7.35 6.15 -12.74
C PHE A 62 8.27 7.30 -12.30
N PHE A 63 9.57 7.08 -12.27
CA PHE A 63 10.58 8.09 -11.92
C PHE A 63 10.45 9.33 -12.82
N ILE A 64 10.45 9.16 -14.14
CA ILE A 64 10.34 10.26 -15.11
C ILE A 64 9.00 10.99 -14.95
N LYS A 65 7.89 10.25 -14.91
CA LYS A 65 6.54 10.81 -14.79
C LYS A 65 6.34 11.55 -13.47
N HIS A 66 6.82 10.99 -12.37
CA HIS A 66 6.66 11.59 -11.05
C HIS A 66 7.52 12.84 -10.86
N SER A 67 8.75 12.82 -11.39
CA SER A 67 9.63 13.99 -11.40
C SER A 67 9.03 15.17 -12.15
N LYS A 68 8.44 14.92 -13.33
CA LYS A 68 7.69 15.93 -14.10
C LYS A 68 6.48 16.47 -13.31
N TRP A 69 5.71 15.58 -12.69
CA TRP A 69 4.54 15.99 -11.90
C TRP A 69 4.92 16.83 -10.68
N LYS A 70 6.07 16.57 -10.08
CA LYS A 70 6.62 17.34 -8.94
C LYS A 70 7.40 18.59 -9.38
N SER A 71 7.58 18.79 -10.68
CA SER A 71 8.42 19.88 -11.25
C SER A 71 9.85 19.86 -10.71
N PHE A 72 10.39 18.67 -10.48
CA PHE A 72 11.79 18.50 -10.06
C PHE A 72 12.72 18.70 -11.27
N SER A 73 13.86 19.34 -11.05
CA SER A 73 14.97 19.30 -12.03
C SER A 73 15.50 17.88 -12.18
N LYS A 74 16.17 17.59 -13.29
CA LYS A 74 16.80 16.28 -13.53
C LYS A 74 17.79 15.95 -12.41
N GLU A 75 18.67 16.88 -12.10
CA GLU A 75 19.68 16.75 -11.04
C GLU A 75 19.03 16.45 -9.66
N ARG A 76 17.99 17.21 -9.29
CA ARG A 76 17.25 16.97 -8.05
C ARG A 76 16.62 15.59 -8.01
N SER A 77 16.03 15.16 -9.11
CA SER A 77 15.40 13.84 -9.19
C SER A 77 16.40 12.71 -9.03
N GLU A 78 17.53 12.81 -9.73
CA GLU A 78 18.61 11.81 -9.67
C GLU A 78 19.22 11.75 -8.27
N LYS A 79 19.51 12.89 -7.67
CA LYS A 79 20.03 12.98 -6.28
C LYS A 79 19.05 12.39 -5.26
N LEU A 80 17.76 12.69 -5.40
CA LEU A 80 16.73 12.10 -4.51
C LEU A 80 16.66 10.58 -4.68
N ARG A 81 16.69 10.08 -5.92
CA ARG A 81 16.70 8.64 -6.22
C ARG A 81 17.91 7.93 -5.60
N GLU A 82 19.08 8.54 -5.74
CA GLU A 82 20.32 8.02 -5.16
C GLU A 82 20.26 7.98 -3.63
N ASN A 83 19.80 9.07 -3.01
CA ASN A 83 19.66 9.13 -1.55
C ASN A 83 18.65 8.12 -1.01
N LEU A 84 17.52 7.92 -1.68
CA LEU A 84 16.55 6.87 -1.34
C LEU A 84 17.18 5.47 -1.44
N LYS A 85 17.98 5.22 -2.49
CA LYS A 85 18.68 3.94 -2.66
C LYS A 85 19.74 3.72 -1.58
N LYS A 86 20.52 4.74 -1.23
CA LYS A 86 21.50 4.70 -0.12
C LYS A 86 20.82 4.43 1.22
N ASN A 87 19.69 5.09 1.49
CA ASN A 87 18.90 4.83 2.69
C ASN A 87 18.39 3.38 2.73
N LEU A 88 17.86 2.86 1.63
CA LEU A 88 17.40 1.48 1.55
C LEU A 88 18.56 0.48 1.83
N ILE A 89 19.75 0.72 1.27
CA ILE A 89 20.95 -0.09 1.54
C ILE A 89 21.30 -0.03 3.04
N SER A 90 21.31 1.16 3.63
CA SER A 90 21.58 1.33 5.06
C SER A 90 20.61 0.53 5.93
N GLU A 91 19.31 0.59 5.61
CA GLU A 91 18.27 -0.12 6.38
C GLU A 91 18.40 -1.65 6.28
N ILE A 92 18.68 -2.19 5.09
CA ILE A 92 18.86 -3.65 4.91
C ILE A 92 20.21 -4.16 5.39
N SER A 93 21.19 -3.28 5.62
CA SER A 93 22.51 -3.61 6.16
C SER A 93 22.60 -3.53 7.68
N ARG A 94 21.50 -3.22 8.35
CA ARG A 94 21.44 -3.13 9.82
C ARG A 94 21.77 -4.48 10.46
N LYS A 95 22.69 -4.46 11.44
CA LYS A 95 23.10 -5.67 12.16
C LYS A 95 22.26 -5.96 13.39
N ASP A 96 21.48 -4.97 13.85
CA ASP A 96 20.59 -5.06 15.00
C ASP A 96 19.20 -5.62 14.64
N LYS A 97 18.94 -5.87 13.35
CA LYS A 97 17.68 -6.41 12.86
C LYS A 97 17.90 -7.66 11.99
N GLU A 98 16.96 -8.60 12.08
CA GLU A 98 16.92 -9.80 11.27
C GLU A 98 15.91 -9.69 10.12
N ASN A 99 14.91 -8.82 10.28
CA ASN A 99 13.75 -8.72 9.39
C ASN A 99 13.42 -7.26 9.10
N ILE A 100 13.16 -6.94 7.84
CA ILE A 100 12.62 -5.64 7.42
C ILE A 100 11.30 -5.82 6.67
N ILE A 101 10.33 -4.98 7.00
CA ILE A 101 9.00 -4.98 6.39
C ILE A 101 8.88 -3.81 5.44
N ILE A 102 8.54 -4.09 4.20
CA ILE A 102 8.27 -3.10 3.15
C ILE A 102 6.82 -3.27 2.70
N SER A 103 5.98 -2.26 2.84
CA SER A 103 4.58 -2.34 2.45
C SER A 103 4.19 -1.23 1.48
N GLY A 104 3.77 -1.63 0.28
CA GLY A 104 3.36 -0.70 -0.77
C GLY A 104 2.32 -1.30 -1.70
N GLU A 105 1.04 -0.95 -1.53
CA GLU A 105 -0.05 -1.46 -2.37
C GLU A 105 0.09 -1.16 -3.87
N GLY A 106 0.84 -0.10 -4.22
CA GLY A 106 1.15 0.24 -5.61
C GLY A 106 2.20 -0.67 -6.25
N LEU A 107 2.95 -1.43 -5.46
CA LEU A 107 3.98 -2.35 -5.97
C LEU A 107 3.36 -3.54 -6.71
N GLY A 108 2.16 -3.97 -6.33
CA GLY A 108 1.45 -5.02 -7.06
C GLY A 108 1.11 -4.68 -8.52
N THR A 109 1.22 -3.40 -8.92
CA THR A 109 1.01 -2.96 -10.31
C THR A 109 2.31 -2.63 -11.05
N SER A 110 3.46 -2.97 -10.49
CA SER A 110 4.75 -2.78 -11.14
C SER A 110 4.87 -3.63 -12.40
N ASN A 111 5.54 -3.10 -13.42
CA ASN A 111 5.84 -3.85 -14.63
C ASN A 111 6.91 -4.93 -14.37
N ALA A 112 7.15 -5.79 -15.36
CA ALA A 112 8.05 -6.92 -15.22
C ALA A 112 9.49 -6.49 -14.94
N GLU A 113 9.97 -5.43 -15.58
CA GLU A 113 11.33 -4.92 -15.39
C GLU A 113 11.52 -4.35 -13.98
N THR A 114 10.57 -3.55 -13.48
CA THR A 114 10.59 -3.07 -12.09
C THR A 114 10.68 -4.22 -11.08
N VAL A 115 9.91 -5.29 -11.29
CA VAL A 115 9.92 -6.46 -10.40
C VAL A 115 11.26 -7.19 -10.46
N LYS A 116 11.84 -7.31 -11.64
CA LYS A 116 13.18 -7.90 -11.88
C LYS A 116 14.25 -7.08 -11.14
N GLU A 117 14.24 -5.76 -11.29
CA GLU A 117 15.19 -4.87 -10.64
C GLU A 117 15.07 -4.91 -9.10
N ILE A 118 13.85 -4.94 -8.56
CA ILE A 118 13.62 -5.13 -7.12
C ILE A 118 14.25 -6.46 -6.66
N LYS A 119 13.97 -7.57 -7.34
CA LYS A 119 14.52 -8.87 -6.97
C LYS A 119 16.03 -8.89 -7.05
N LYS A 120 16.59 -8.38 -8.16
CA LYS A 120 18.04 -8.29 -8.35
C LYS A 120 18.70 -7.51 -7.23
N PHE A 121 18.18 -6.32 -6.91
CA PHE A 121 18.72 -5.48 -5.86
C PHE A 121 18.83 -6.19 -4.50
N PHE A 122 17.76 -6.86 -4.07
CA PHE A 122 17.79 -7.58 -2.79
C PHE A 122 18.69 -8.81 -2.82
N ASN A 123 18.77 -9.52 -3.95
CA ASN A 123 19.70 -10.64 -4.12
C ASN A 123 21.15 -10.17 -4.07
N ASP A 124 21.50 -9.10 -4.79
CA ASP A 124 22.85 -8.52 -4.83
C ASP A 124 23.31 -8.07 -3.43
N ASN A 125 22.35 -7.66 -2.58
CA ASN A 125 22.59 -7.31 -1.17
C ASN A 125 22.39 -8.51 -0.20
N GLN A 126 22.37 -9.75 -0.68
CA GLN A 126 22.28 -10.98 0.10
C GLN A 126 21.04 -11.04 1.04
N CYS A 127 19.91 -10.45 0.61
CA CYS A 127 18.67 -10.48 1.36
C CYS A 127 17.78 -11.65 0.90
N GLU A 128 17.08 -12.28 1.83
CA GLU A 128 16.01 -13.23 1.51
C GLU A 128 14.69 -12.48 1.31
N LEU A 129 14.25 -12.33 0.05
CA LEU A 129 13.05 -11.58 -0.30
C LEU A 129 11.83 -12.50 -0.42
N LYS A 130 10.80 -12.24 0.40
CA LYS A 130 9.49 -12.90 0.36
C LYS A 130 8.39 -11.88 0.05
N VAL A 131 7.50 -12.25 -0.86
CA VAL A 131 6.39 -11.41 -1.32
C VAL A 131 5.09 -11.85 -0.66
N ILE A 132 4.35 -10.91 -0.06
CA ILE A 132 3.05 -11.17 0.56
C ILE A 132 1.96 -10.43 -0.22
N PHE A 133 0.93 -11.17 -0.61
CA PHE A 133 -0.19 -10.69 -1.39
C PHE A 133 -1.52 -11.16 -0.78
N TYR A 134 -2.41 -10.21 -0.46
CA TYR A 134 -3.76 -10.53 -0.01
C TYR A 134 -4.74 -10.51 -1.18
N HIS A 135 -5.38 -11.63 -1.43
CA HIS A 135 -6.47 -11.75 -2.39
C HIS A 135 -7.81 -11.35 -1.76
N ARG A 136 -8.60 -10.58 -2.46
CA ARG A 136 -9.98 -10.25 -2.08
C ARG A 136 -10.92 -10.61 -3.22
N ASP A 137 -12.10 -11.14 -2.87
CA ASP A 137 -13.15 -11.41 -3.83
C ASP A 137 -13.45 -10.19 -4.73
N ALA A 138 -13.75 -10.46 -6.01
CA ALA A 138 -13.95 -9.41 -7.01
C ALA A 138 -15.13 -8.50 -6.67
N ILE A 139 -16.24 -9.09 -6.22
CA ILE A 139 -17.48 -8.38 -5.88
C ILE A 139 -17.24 -7.47 -4.67
N ASP A 140 -16.59 -7.99 -3.64
CA ASP A 140 -16.28 -7.22 -2.43
C ASP A 140 -15.26 -6.12 -2.68
N LYS A 141 -14.34 -6.34 -3.60
CA LYS A 141 -13.40 -5.32 -4.05
C LYS A 141 -14.13 -4.20 -4.80
N ILE A 142 -15.08 -4.54 -5.67
CA ILE A 142 -15.93 -3.58 -6.40
C ILE A 142 -16.78 -2.78 -5.41
N LYS A 143 -17.47 -3.44 -4.47
CA LYS A 143 -18.25 -2.78 -3.41
C LYS A 143 -17.39 -1.78 -2.62
N SER A 144 -16.21 -2.19 -2.19
CA SER A 144 -15.29 -1.33 -1.44
C SER A 144 -14.78 -0.14 -2.25
N ARG A 145 -14.52 -0.34 -3.56
CA ARG A 145 -14.14 0.75 -4.48
C ARG A 145 -15.30 1.73 -4.67
N PHE A 146 -16.50 1.22 -4.85
CA PHE A 146 -17.69 2.05 -5.02
C PHE A 146 -17.91 2.94 -3.78
N GLN A 147 -17.85 2.38 -2.57
CA GLN A 147 -17.92 3.15 -1.33
C GLN A 147 -16.85 4.25 -1.26
N GLN A 148 -15.63 3.96 -1.67
CA GLN A 148 -14.56 4.96 -1.73
C GLN A 148 -14.85 6.07 -2.74
N ARG A 149 -15.44 5.74 -3.90
CA ARG A 149 -15.86 6.73 -4.90
C ARG A 149 -16.96 7.62 -4.37
N LEU A 150 -17.95 7.04 -3.68
CA LEU A 150 -19.00 7.82 -3.01
C LEU A 150 -18.42 8.81 -2.00
N LYS A 151 -17.47 8.38 -1.16
CA LYS A 151 -16.74 9.27 -0.24
C LYS A 151 -16.01 10.39 -0.98
N ASN A 152 -15.58 10.17 -2.21
CA ASN A 152 -14.93 11.15 -3.08
C ASN A 152 -15.91 11.91 -4.00
N ARG A 153 -17.23 11.84 -3.74
CA ARG A 153 -18.29 12.50 -4.52
C ARG A 153 -18.41 12.01 -5.97
N VAL A 154 -17.93 10.81 -6.27
CA VAL A 154 -18.09 10.17 -7.57
C VAL A 154 -19.17 9.12 -7.46
N PHE A 155 -20.24 9.25 -8.24
CA PHE A 155 -21.41 8.36 -8.22
C PHE A 155 -21.55 7.47 -9.45
N SER A 156 -20.68 7.62 -10.48
CA SER A 156 -20.70 6.77 -11.67
C SER A 156 -20.19 5.36 -11.33
N ILE A 157 -20.90 4.35 -11.82
CA ILE A 157 -20.55 2.93 -11.70
C ILE A 157 -19.67 2.49 -12.88
N ASP A 158 -19.76 3.19 -14.01
CA ASP A 158 -19.17 2.79 -15.31
C ASP A 158 -17.64 2.68 -15.30
N ALA A 159 -16.98 3.33 -14.35
CA ALA A 159 -15.52 3.29 -14.21
C ALA A 159 -15.04 2.35 -13.08
N LEU A 160 -15.83 1.36 -12.68
CA LEU A 160 -15.42 0.33 -11.72
C LEU A 160 -14.64 -0.79 -12.43
N ASN A 161 -13.59 -0.43 -13.16
CA ASN A 161 -12.74 -1.41 -13.82
C ASN A 161 -12.13 -2.36 -12.78
N HIS A 162 -12.47 -3.63 -12.91
CA HIS A 162 -11.86 -4.69 -12.12
C HIS A 162 -10.60 -5.20 -12.84
N LYS A 163 -9.44 -5.00 -12.19
CA LYS A 163 -8.23 -5.69 -12.62
C LYS A 163 -8.24 -7.09 -12.00
N PRO A 164 -8.14 -8.17 -12.79
CA PRO A 164 -8.07 -9.52 -12.24
C PRO A 164 -6.85 -9.68 -11.32
N VAL A 165 -6.93 -10.62 -10.39
CA VAL A 165 -5.84 -10.90 -9.42
C VAL A 165 -4.54 -11.23 -10.14
N SER A 166 -4.63 -11.97 -11.24
CA SER A 166 -3.49 -12.31 -12.10
C SER A 166 -2.70 -11.08 -12.53
N SER A 167 -3.35 -9.95 -12.83
CA SER A 167 -2.67 -8.73 -13.28
C SER A 167 -1.72 -8.12 -12.23
N TYR A 168 -1.85 -8.51 -10.95
CA TYR A 168 -0.94 -8.07 -9.88
C TYR A 168 0.20 -9.06 -9.63
N LEU A 169 -0.02 -10.35 -9.89
CA LEU A 169 0.94 -11.40 -9.56
C LEU A 169 1.77 -11.88 -10.75
N LEU A 170 1.26 -11.75 -11.98
CA LEU A 170 1.92 -12.30 -13.16
C LEU A 170 3.38 -11.86 -13.30
N ASN A 171 3.69 -10.60 -13.03
CA ASN A 171 5.06 -10.10 -13.11
C ASN A 171 5.94 -10.64 -11.99
N TYR A 172 5.37 -10.87 -10.80
CA TYR A 172 6.10 -11.49 -9.68
C TYR A 172 6.34 -12.97 -9.93
N LEU A 173 5.35 -13.70 -10.45
CA LEU A 173 5.47 -15.14 -10.78
C LEU A 173 6.53 -15.44 -11.87
N LYS A 174 6.93 -14.45 -12.68
CA LYS A 174 8.02 -14.59 -13.64
C LYS A 174 9.39 -14.71 -12.97
N TYR A 175 9.58 -14.05 -11.84
CA TYR A 175 10.89 -13.91 -11.19
C TYR A 175 11.00 -14.61 -9.84
N PHE A 176 9.89 -14.84 -9.15
CA PHE A 176 9.86 -15.44 -7.83
C PHE A 176 9.34 -16.88 -7.91
N ASN A 177 9.94 -17.78 -7.13
CA ASN A 177 9.43 -19.14 -7.00
C ASN A 177 8.26 -19.19 -6.01
N LYS A 178 7.56 -20.35 -6.01
CA LYS A 178 6.37 -20.56 -5.14
C LYS A 178 6.65 -20.40 -3.64
N LYS A 179 7.88 -20.69 -3.18
CA LYS A 179 8.26 -20.56 -1.77
C LYS A 179 8.49 -19.11 -1.35
N GLN A 180 8.73 -18.24 -2.31
CA GLN A 180 8.97 -16.81 -2.08
C GLN A 180 7.69 -15.96 -2.16
N ILE A 181 6.55 -16.52 -2.61
CA ILE A 181 5.28 -15.80 -2.74
C ILE A 181 4.25 -16.40 -1.80
N ILE A 182 3.75 -15.58 -0.88
CA ILE A 182 2.70 -15.95 0.07
C ILE A 182 1.41 -15.27 -0.38
N ILE A 183 0.41 -16.06 -0.77
CA ILE A 183 -0.93 -15.58 -1.15
C ILE A 183 -1.90 -15.90 -0.03
N ARG A 184 -2.61 -14.87 0.46
CA ARG A 184 -3.61 -15.00 1.53
C ARG A 184 -4.97 -14.48 1.09
N SER A 185 -6.03 -15.10 1.58
CA SER A 185 -7.38 -14.58 1.43
C SER A 185 -7.61 -13.39 2.37
N PHE A 186 -8.28 -12.35 1.88
CA PHE A 186 -8.74 -11.22 2.70
C PHE A 186 -10.18 -11.42 3.17
N GLU A 187 -10.58 -12.65 3.43
CA GLU A 187 -11.87 -12.94 4.02
C GLU A 187 -11.74 -13.04 5.54
N LYS A 188 -12.66 -12.37 6.27
CA LYS A 188 -12.58 -12.27 7.73
C LYS A 188 -12.42 -13.62 8.44
N LYS A 189 -13.07 -14.66 7.93
CA LYS A 189 -12.98 -16.05 8.47
C LYS A 189 -11.62 -16.72 8.26
N GLU A 190 -10.86 -16.28 7.24
CA GLU A 190 -9.55 -16.81 6.87
C GLU A 190 -8.40 -16.06 7.56
N LEU A 191 -8.69 -14.86 8.10
CA LEU A 191 -7.69 -14.04 8.76
C LEU A 191 -7.52 -14.44 10.23
N THR A 192 -6.31 -14.45 10.71
CA THR A 192 -5.99 -14.68 12.13
C THR A 192 -6.79 -13.71 13.01
N ASN A 193 -7.64 -14.24 13.86
CA ASN A 193 -8.58 -13.46 14.70
C ASN A 193 -9.46 -12.48 13.92
N GLY A 194 -9.74 -12.75 12.64
CA GLY A 194 -10.51 -11.87 11.78
C GLY A 194 -9.87 -10.51 11.50
N CYS A 195 -8.56 -10.37 11.71
CA CYS A 195 -7.81 -9.12 11.63
C CYS A 195 -6.61 -9.27 10.70
N VAL A 196 -6.57 -8.45 9.62
CA VAL A 196 -5.49 -8.50 8.64
C VAL A 196 -4.13 -8.11 9.21
N VAL A 197 -4.07 -7.26 10.21
CA VAL A 197 -2.80 -6.89 10.86
C VAL A 197 -2.25 -8.06 11.65
N GLN A 198 -3.11 -8.74 12.43
CA GLN A 198 -2.71 -9.94 13.18
C GLN A 198 -2.32 -11.08 12.24
N ASP A 199 -3.07 -11.28 11.16
CA ASP A 199 -2.74 -12.28 10.13
C ASP A 199 -1.38 -12.00 9.48
N PHE A 200 -1.14 -10.77 9.09
CA PHE A 200 0.15 -10.35 8.52
C PHE A 200 1.31 -10.61 9.50
N CYS A 201 1.15 -10.16 10.74
CA CYS A 201 2.18 -10.35 11.76
C CYS A 201 2.41 -11.84 12.07
N HIS A 202 1.34 -12.63 12.15
CA HIS A 202 1.44 -14.08 12.34
C HIS A 202 2.21 -14.77 11.21
N LEU A 203 1.94 -14.40 9.95
CA LEU A 203 2.64 -14.95 8.77
C LEU A 203 4.16 -14.73 8.79
N ILE A 204 4.60 -13.61 9.31
CA ILE A 204 6.03 -13.26 9.35
C ILE A 204 6.70 -13.60 10.68
N GLY A 205 5.95 -14.13 11.65
CA GLY A 205 6.46 -14.45 12.98
C GLY A 205 6.64 -13.24 13.91
N LEU A 206 6.01 -12.11 13.60
CA LEU A 206 6.04 -10.89 14.42
C LEU A 206 4.95 -10.94 15.49
N LYS A 207 5.31 -10.70 16.75
CA LYS A 207 4.34 -10.52 17.85
C LYS A 207 3.94 -9.05 17.93
N ILE A 208 2.66 -8.74 17.70
CA ILE A 208 2.14 -7.37 17.79
C ILE A 208 1.21 -7.23 19.00
N ASN A 209 1.36 -6.12 19.74
CA ASN A 209 0.38 -5.79 20.79
C ASN A 209 -0.93 -5.33 20.13
N ILE A 210 -2.06 -5.89 20.61
CA ILE A 210 -3.40 -5.57 20.08
C ILE A 210 -3.71 -4.08 20.19
N ASN A 211 -3.21 -3.40 21.20
CA ASN A 211 -3.39 -1.97 21.42
C ASN A 211 -2.70 -1.10 20.34
N ASN A 212 -1.71 -1.66 19.63
CA ASN A 212 -1.00 -0.97 18.55
C ASN A 212 -1.66 -1.17 17.19
N ILE A 213 -2.80 -1.89 17.13
CA ILE A 213 -3.50 -2.16 15.88
C ILE A 213 -4.41 -1.01 15.49
N GLU A 214 -4.02 -0.29 14.44
CA GLU A 214 -4.85 0.75 13.84
C GLU A 214 -5.86 0.17 12.84
N LYS A 215 -7.14 0.27 13.16
CA LYS A 215 -8.23 -0.08 12.23
C LYS A 215 -8.51 1.11 11.32
N ALA A 216 -7.94 1.13 10.13
CA ALA A 216 -8.19 2.15 9.13
C ALA A 216 -9.30 1.71 8.16
N ASN A 217 -10.16 2.66 7.75
CA ASN A 217 -11.14 2.49 6.68
C ASN A 217 -12.22 1.43 6.94
N THR A 218 -13.02 1.58 7.97
CA THR A 218 -14.26 0.79 8.16
C THR A 218 -15.21 0.93 6.97
N SER A 219 -15.81 -0.18 6.57
CA SER A 219 -16.83 -0.20 5.52
C SER A 219 -18.07 0.58 5.96
N MET A 220 -18.66 1.33 5.04
CA MET A 220 -19.98 1.95 5.29
C MET A 220 -21.06 0.87 5.29
N SER A 221 -22.14 1.10 6.06
CA SER A 221 -23.35 0.30 5.93
C SER A 221 -23.97 0.49 4.54
N LEU A 222 -24.83 -0.44 4.14
CA LEU A 222 -25.57 -0.32 2.87
C LEU A 222 -26.46 0.95 2.90
N HIS A 223 -27.08 1.23 4.04
CA HIS A 223 -27.91 2.42 4.22
C HIS A 223 -27.09 3.70 4.02
N SER A 224 -25.97 3.84 4.69
CA SER A 224 -25.06 4.97 4.54
C SER A 224 -24.58 5.16 3.10
N ALA A 225 -24.28 4.07 2.41
CA ALA A 225 -23.86 4.12 1.00
C ALA A 225 -25.01 4.61 0.09
N LYS A 226 -26.27 4.17 0.31
CA LYS A 226 -27.44 4.64 -0.42
C LYS A 226 -27.70 6.12 -0.21
N VAL A 227 -27.69 6.59 1.04
CA VAL A 227 -27.88 8.00 1.37
C VAL A 227 -26.82 8.87 0.70
N LEU A 228 -25.55 8.48 0.80
CA LEU A 228 -24.44 9.21 0.19
C LEU A 228 -24.50 9.20 -1.35
N TYR A 229 -24.98 8.12 -1.96
CA TYR A 229 -25.21 8.03 -3.41
C TYR A 229 -26.28 9.03 -3.86
N ILE A 230 -27.44 9.05 -3.18
CA ILE A 230 -28.55 9.99 -3.46
C ILE A 230 -28.08 11.44 -3.29
N TYR A 231 -27.39 11.73 -2.19
CA TYR A 231 -26.81 13.05 -1.94
C TYR A 231 -25.87 13.49 -3.07
N ASN A 232 -24.93 12.65 -3.46
CA ASN A 232 -23.98 12.96 -4.52
C ASN A 232 -24.67 13.17 -5.88
N LYS A 233 -25.66 12.33 -6.20
CA LYS A 233 -26.36 12.34 -7.49
C LYS A 233 -27.28 13.54 -7.65
N TYR A 234 -28.05 13.88 -6.64
CA TYR A 234 -29.16 14.82 -6.77
C TYR A 234 -28.88 16.17 -6.11
N LEU A 235 -28.25 16.20 -4.97
CA LEU A 235 -28.05 17.43 -4.20
C LEU A 235 -26.72 18.11 -4.55
N PHE A 236 -25.68 17.33 -4.78
CA PHE A 236 -24.36 17.90 -5.09
C PHE A 236 -24.28 18.46 -6.51
N LYS A 237 -24.92 17.82 -7.51
CA LYS A 237 -24.96 18.33 -8.89
C LYS A 237 -25.72 19.66 -9.04
N LYS A 238 -26.77 19.89 -8.22
CA LYS A 238 -27.57 21.12 -8.28
C LYS A 238 -26.89 22.36 -7.69
N LYS A 239 -25.90 22.16 -6.84
CA LYS A 239 -25.12 23.25 -6.26
C LYS A 239 -23.73 23.21 -6.85
N ASN A 240 -23.47 24.10 -7.81
CA ASN A 240 -22.11 24.46 -8.25
C ASN A 240 -21.35 25.17 -7.10
N ILE A 241 -21.48 24.61 -5.90
CA ILE A 241 -20.89 25.13 -4.69
C ILE A 241 -19.49 24.54 -4.61
N LYS A 242 -18.49 25.38 -4.80
CA LYS A 242 -17.15 25.20 -4.22
C LYS A 242 -17.29 25.10 -2.70
N GLY A 243 -17.98 24.07 -2.21
CA GLY A 243 -18.20 23.84 -0.79
C GLY A 243 -16.89 23.47 -0.14
N LYS A 244 -16.49 24.28 0.83
CA LYS A 244 -15.27 24.10 1.61
C LYS A 244 -15.24 22.70 2.21
N ARG A 245 -14.04 22.12 2.33
CA ARG A 245 -13.73 20.78 2.90
C ARG A 245 -14.50 20.44 4.21
N LYS A 246 -14.94 21.44 4.98
CA LYS A 246 -15.65 21.28 6.26
C LYS A 246 -17.00 20.57 6.18
N ASP A 247 -17.80 20.76 5.11
CA ASP A 247 -19.10 20.09 4.96
C ASP A 247 -18.97 18.59 4.64
N ARG A 248 -17.80 18.17 4.16
CA ARG A 248 -17.45 16.79 3.87
C ARG A 248 -17.35 15.94 5.13
N TYR A 249 -16.81 16.50 6.21
CA TYR A 249 -16.63 15.79 7.48
C TYR A 249 -17.94 15.66 8.25
N ARG A 250 -18.82 16.65 8.16
CA ARG A 250 -20.12 16.62 8.85
C ARG A 250 -21.03 15.49 8.36
N LEU A 251 -21.15 15.28 7.04
CA LEU A 251 -21.95 14.19 6.48
C LEU A 251 -21.32 12.80 6.67
N GLN A 252 -20.00 12.70 6.69
CA GLN A 252 -19.31 11.42 6.93
C GLN A 252 -19.39 10.97 8.39
N ASN A 253 -19.57 11.89 9.34
CA ASN A 253 -19.71 11.58 10.77
C ASN A 253 -21.17 11.41 11.19
N PHE A 254 -22.13 11.78 10.34
CA PHE A 254 -23.58 11.62 10.58
C PHE A 254 -24.14 10.31 9.99
N ILE A 255 -23.36 9.59 9.18
CA ILE A 255 -23.69 8.37 8.47
C ILE A 255 -22.73 7.23 8.90
#